data_7a52671c5d3a2d80f17e4718b1cdaf10
#
_entry.id   7a52671c5d3a2d80f17e4718b1cdaf10
#
_cell.length_a   1.000
_cell.length_b   1.000
_cell.length_c   1.000
_cell.angle_alpha   90.00
_cell.angle_beta   90.00
_cell.angle_gamma   90.00
#
_symmetry.space_group_name_H-M   'P 1'
#
loop_
_entity.id
_entity.type
_entity.pdbx_description
1 polymer ?
#
loop_
_entity_poly.entity_id
_entity_poly.type
_entity_poly.pdbx_seq_one_letter_code
_entity_poly.pdbx_strand_id
1 'polypeptide(L)' 'MNNLKIAFPEKPDKWINNTLKNCYKFLCYNFIQFLTFPESTNSIKIHINGQEELDKAFQEGKGVILISAHFGAWEILGHW' A
#
# COMPACT_ATOMS: atom_id res chain seq x y z
N MET A 1 1.80 20.24 0.25
CA MET A 1 1.92 20.91 1.56
C MET A 1 0.59 21.37 2.12
N ASN A 2 -0.23 22.07 1.35
CA ASN A 2 -1.52 22.58 1.81
C ASN A 2 -2.46 21.49 2.37
N ASN A 3 -2.55 20.33 1.70
CA ASN A 3 -3.43 19.23 2.13
C ASN A 3 -3.08 18.69 3.52
N LEU A 4 -1.78 18.60 3.85
CA LEU A 4 -1.35 18.16 5.18
C LEU A 4 -1.70 19.21 6.25
N LYS A 5 -1.60 20.50 5.94
CA LYS A 5 -2.01 21.56 6.87
C LYS A 5 -3.52 21.60 7.11
N ILE A 6 -4.31 21.26 6.08
CA ILE A 6 -5.76 21.15 6.20
C ILE A 6 -6.14 19.93 7.07
N ALA A 7 -5.49 18.78 6.83
CA ALA A 7 -5.78 17.55 7.54
C ALA A 7 -5.29 17.56 9.00
N PHE A 8 -4.19 18.28 9.28
CA PHE A 8 -3.52 18.31 10.58
C PHE A 8 -3.16 19.76 10.97
N PRO A 9 -4.17 20.61 11.19
CA PRO A 9 -3.94 22.03 11.46
C PRO A 9 -3.18 22.29 12.78
N GLU A 10 -3.25 21.34 13.73
CA GLU A 10 -2.58 21.42 15.03
C GLU A 10 -1.08 21.05 14.97
N LYS A 11 -0.60 20.49 13.85
CA LYS A 11 0.79 20.05 13.75
C LYS A 11 1.74 21.18 13.34
N PRO A 12 2.92 21.27 13.96
CA PRO A 12 3.90 22.29 13.60
C PRO A 12 4.46 22.08 12.19
N ASP A 13 4.90 23.17 11.55
CA ASP A 13 5.46 23.15 10.19
C ASP A 13 6.60 22.14 10.00
N LYS A 14 7.44 21.95 11.03
CA LYS A 14 8.51 20.95 11.00
C LYS A 14 7.96 19.53 10.82
N TRP A 15 6.88 19.18 11.52
CA TRP A 15 6.24 17.88 11.39
C TRP A 15 5.62 17.74 9.99
N ILE A 16 4.91 18.76 9.51
CA ILE A 16 4.32 18.80 8.17
C ILE A 16 5.38 18.55 7.09
N ASN A 17 6.52 19.26 7.17
CA ASN A 17 7.59 19.13 6.19
C ASN A 17 8.25 17.73 6.23
N ASN A 18 8.45 17.16 7.41
CA ASN A 18 9.01 15.81 7.54
C ASN A 18 8.03 14.75 6.99
N THR A 19 6.75 14.88 7.30
CA THR A 19 5.71 13.99 6.79
C THR A 19 5.64 14.07 5.28
N LEU A 20 5.67 15.27 4.70
CA LEU A 20 5.70 15.47 3.25
C LEU A 20 6.89 14.76 2.60
N LYS A 21 8.10 14.94 3.15
CA LYS A 21 9.31 14.25 2.67
C LYS A 21 9.17 12.73 2.72
N ASN A 22 8.60 12.20 3.80
CA ASN A 22 8.38 10.77 3.96
C ASN A 22 7.34 10.23 2.96
N CYS A 23 6.29 10.99 2.68
CA CYS A 23 5.30 10.65 1.64
C CYS A 23 5.97 10.54 0.25
N TYR A 24 6.81 11.50 -0.12
CA TYR A 24 7.54 11.43 -1.40
C TYR A 24 8.52 10.27 -1.45
N LYS A 25 9.27 10.02 -0.37
CA LYS A 25 10.16 8.85 -0.31
C LYS A 25 9.38 7.55 -0.51
N PHE A 26 8.26 7.42 0.19
CA PHE A 26 7.40 6.24 0.08
C PHE A 26 6.86 6.05 -1.35
N LEU A 27 6.39 7.13 -1.97
CA LEU A 27 5.94 7.12 -3.36
C LEU A 27 7.05 6.67 -4.32
N CYS A 28 8.28 7.20 -4.15
CA CYS A 28 9.43 6.80 -4.95
C CYS A 28 9.77 5.31 -4.77
N TYR A 29 9.76 4.80 -3.54
CA TYR A 29 9.99 3.37 -3.29
C TYR A 29 8.94 2.49 -3.97
N ASN A 30 7.66 2.82 -3.84
CA ASN A 30 6.60 2.08 -4.51
C ASN A 30 6.76 2.11 -6.04
N PHE A 31 7.11 3.26 -6.60
CA PHE A 31 7.33 3.39 -8.03
C PHE A 31 8.51 2.55 -8.52
N ILE A 32 9.63 2.52 -7.78
CA ILE A 32 10.78 1.66 -8.09
C ILE A 32 10.38 0.18 -8.02
N GLN A 33 9.66 -0.22 -6.98
CA GLN A 33 9.16 -1.59 -6.84
C GLN A 33 8.26 -1.98 -8.03
N PHE A 34 7.38 -1.09 -8.44
CA PHE A 34 6.52 -1.31 -9.60
C PHE A 34 7.33 -1.48 -10.90
N LEU A 35 8.34 -0.64 -11.14
CA LEU A 35 9.20 -0.73 -12.32
C LEU A 35 10.08 -1.98 -12.34
N THR A 36 10.47 -2.50 -11.18
CA THR A 36 11.33 -3.68 -11.05
C THR A 36 10.54 -4.97 -10.83
N PHE A 37 9.23 -4.91 -10.95
CA PHE A 37 8.35 -6.06 -10.88
C PHE A 37 8.52 -6.95 -12.14
N PRO A 38 8.52 -8.30 -12.05
CA PRO A 38 8.30 -9.13 -10.85
C PRO A 38 9.57 -9.40 -10.02
N GLU A 39 10.77 -9.02 -10.48
CA GLU A 39 12.04 -9.37 -9.84
C GLU A 39 12.12 -8.88 -8.39
N SER A 40 11.56 -7.69 -8.11
CA SER A 40 11.54 -7.13 -6.76
C SER A 40 10.72 -7.97 -5.77
N THR A 41 9.71 -8.70 -6.24
CA THR A 41 8.85 -9.52 -5.40
C THR A 41 9.50 -10.84 -4.99
N ASN A 42 10.47 -11.35 -5.74
CA ASN A 42 11.19 -12.58 -5.41
C ASN A 42 12.03 -12.44 -4.12
N SER A 43 12.39 -11.23 -3.74
CA SER A 43 13.17 -10.93 -2.53
C SER A 43 12.29 -10.52 -1.32
N ILE A 44 10.98 -10.35 -1.50
CA ILE A 44 10.06 -9.91 -0.46
C ILE A 44 9.41 -11.13 0.19
N LYS A 45 9.52 -11.22 1.52
CA LYS A 45 8.73 -12.18 2.29
C LYS A 45 7.34 -11.62 2.52
N ILE A 46 6.34 -12.28 1.95
CA ILE A 46 4.93 -11.89 2.11
C ILE A 46 4.33 -12.75 3.21
N HIS A 47 3.77 -12.11 4.23
CA HIS A 47 2.99 -12.75 5.28
C HIS A 47 1.53 -12.39 5.09
N ILE A 48 0.68 -13.41 4.91
CA ILE A 48 -0.74 -13.22 4.68
C ILE A 48 -1.50 -13.70 5.91
N ASN A 49 -2.29 -12.82 6.48
CA ASN A 49 -3.23 -13.14 7.54
C ASN A 49 -4.64 -13.25 6.94
N GLY A 50 -5.34 -14.34 7.24
CA GLY A 50 -6.70 -14.56 6.76
C GLY A 50 -6.80 -15.20 5.37
N GLN A 51 -5.74 -15.86 4.89
CA GLN A 51 -5.78 -16.57 3.61
C GLN A 51 -6.87 -17.63 3.58
N GLU A 52 -7.09 -18.33 4.70
CA GLU A 52 -8.15 -19.35 4.81
C GLU A 52 -9.56 -18.80 4.56
N GLU A 53 -9.82 -17.54 4.89
CA GLU A 53 -11.12 -16.92 4.62
C GLU A 53 -11.29 -16.63 3.12
N LEU A 54 -10.24 -16.24 2.45
CA LEU A 54 -10.21 -16.04 1.01
C LEU A 54 -10.41 -17.37 0.28
N ASP A 55 -9.70 -18.43 0.70
CA ASP A 55 -9.80 -19.76 0.12
C ASP A 55 -11.22 -20.33 0.26
N LYS A 56 -11.86 -20.16 1.41
CA LYS A 56 -13.27 -20.54 1.63
C LYS A 56 -14.19 -19.79 0.67
N ALA A 57 -14.00 -18.47 0.53
CA ALA A 57 -14.81 -17.66 -0.36
C ALA A 57 -14.67 -18.11 -1.83
N PHE A 58 -13.48 -18.48 -2.27
CA PHE A 58 -13.26 -19.04 -3.61
C PHE A 58 -13.93 -20.41 -3.78
N GLN A 59 -13.87 -21.27 -2.77
CA GLN A 59 -14.49 -22.62 -2.80
C GLN A 59 -16.02 -22.56 -2.91
N GLU A 60 -16.67 -21.50 -2.47
CA GLU A 60 -18.11 -21.29 -2.64
C GLU A 60 -18.53 -21.14 -4.12
N GLY A 61 -17.63 -20.86 -5.02
CA GLY A 61 -17.88 -20.78 -6.46
C GLY A 61 -18.80 -19.63 -6.92
N LYS A 62 -19.05 -18.64 -6.04
CA LYS A 62 -19.91 -17.48 -6.32
C LYS A 62 -19.15 -16.26 -6.85
N GLY A 63 -17.84 -16.37 -6.98
CA GLY A 63 -16.95 -15.24 -7.23
C GLY A 63 -16.63 -14.47 -5.95
N VAL A 64 -15.52 -13.72 -5.98
CA VAL A 64 -15.03 -12.94 -4.83
C VAL A 64 -14.75 -11.52 -5.28
N ILE A 65 -15.25 -10.54 -4.54
CA ILE A 65 -14.94 -9.13 -4.72
C ILE A 65 -14.01 -8.71 -3.58
N LEU A 66 -12.76 -8.36 -3.92
CA LEU A 66 -11.80 -7.81 -2.97
C LEU A 66 -11.93 -6.28 -2.93
N ILE A 67 -12.19 -5.77 -1.73
CA ILE A 67 -12.23 -4.32 -1.50
C ILE A 67 -10.93 -3.94 -0.80
N SER A 68 -10.19 -3.02 -1.40
CA SER A 68 -8.92 -2.51 -0.85
C SER A 68 -8.90 -0.99 -0.90
N ALA A 69 -7.97 -0.41 -0.16
CA ALA A 69 -7.69 1.02 -0.21
C ALA A 69 -6.43 1.29 -1.03
N HIS A 70 -6.34 2.49 -1.60
CA HIS A 70 -5.13 3.00 -2.28
C HIS A 70 -4.08 3.37 -1.23
N PHE A 71 -3.57 2.36 -0.53
CA PHE A 71 -2.73 2.49 0.64
C PHE A 71 -1.58 1.48 0.60
N GLY A 72 -0.38 1.93 0.96
CA GLY A 72 0.80 1.05 0.93
C GLY A 72 1.22 0.65 -0.48
N ALA A 73 1.78 -0.54 -0.62
CA ALA A 73 2.21 -1.14 -1.89
C ALA A 73 1.04 -1.93 -2.53
N TRP A 74 -0.07 -1.27 -2.75
CA TRP A 74 -1.31 -1.88 -3.27
C TRP A 74 -1.15 -2.49 -4.67
N GLU A 75 -0.21 -1.99 -5.49
CA GLU A 75 0.10 -2.57 -6.80
C GLU A 75 0.68 -3.99 -6.66
N ILE A 76 1.55 -4.21 -5.67
CA ILE A 76 2.11 -5.54 -5.38
C ILE A 76 1.01 -6.47 -4.88
N LEU A 77 0.11 -5.96 -4.03
CA LEU A 77 -1.05 -6.71 -3.54
C LEU A 77 -1.96 -7.16 -4.69
N GLY A 78 -2.19 -6.33 -5.68
CA GLY A 78 -3.05 -6.65 -6.83
C GLY A 78 -2.46 -7.68 -7.79
N HIS A 79 -1.17 -7.94 -7.69
CA HIS A 79 -0.48 -8.92 -8.52
C HIS A 79 -0.29 -10.27 -7.82
N TRP A 80 -0.30 -10.27 -6.53
CA TRP A 80 -0.20 -11.48 -5.72
C TRP A 80 -1.47 -12.32 -5.80
#